data_41d9e97e01d6a29f9fac36baa379518a
#
_entry.id   41d9e97e01d6a29f9fac36baa379518a
#
_cell.length_a   1.000
_cell.length_b   1.000
_cell.length_c   1.000
_cell.angle_alpha   90.00
_cell.angle_beta   90.00
_cell.angle_gamma   90.00
#
_symmetry.space_group_name_H-M   'P 1'
#
loop_
_entity.id
_entity.type
_entity.pdbx_description
1 polymer ?
#
loop_
_entity_poly.entity_id
_entity_poly.type
_entity_poly.pdbx_seq_one_letter_code
_entity_poly.pdbx_strand_id
1 'polypeptide(L)'
;MRTFLDIVKQSLATLWAHKLRSFLTMFGIAWGVGSLLLLVGLGEGFRSGQERNLANLGQDIMFMFPGRIPAVEGSLQSGRPYNFTYDDYLAIRHQARFLRAISPVLNRQDIRAVSEYGSTNGEVFGVTPEYDHIRTVPVNPGRWFNDEDNNDHRRVAVVGWELLKNTFPGRPAVGNAMLLNGISFEVIGIVQKIGKEGNNGTNGRIFIPVETMRMLFPLKAENTENAISFINYRPITKDEHLAAKNELHQIIARRHGFDPKLEDAFGDWDTIENSKRVGKIFDAMDWFLGVVGVVTLALGAIGIINIMLVSVTERTKEIGLRKALGATHRNILTQFFIEGAFLTAFSGGIGLTISIAFVTLLAQLPAPEGFDTPRIVPSSAVVAILSLALAGIVAGLYPARKAALLPPVEALRQE
;
A
#
# COMPACT_ATOMS: atom_id res chain seq x y z
N MET A 1 4.09 13.93 53.75
CA MET A 1 4.07 13.71 52.30
C MET A 1 2.96 12.68 52.00
N ARG A 2 1.96 13.07 51.22
CA ARG A 2 0.99 12.06 50.75
C ARG A 2 1.69 11.07 49.85
N THR A 3 1.44 9.80 50.04
CA THR A 3 1.97 8.74 49.18
C THR A 3 1.32 8.85 47.79
N PHE A 4 1.99 8.40 46.73
CA PHE A 4 1.45 8.34 45.35
C PHE A 4 0.06 7.65 45.34
N LEU A 5 -0.11 6.61 46.16
CA LEU A 5 -1.37 5.89 46.35
C LEU A 5 -2.51 6.77 46.83
N ASP A 6 -2.24 7.74 47.76
CA ASP A 6 -3.25 8.66 48.24
C ASP A 6 -3.72 9.63 47.18
N ILE A 7 -2.77 10.07 46.29
CA ILE A 7 -3.11 10.93 45.13
C ILE A 7 -4.01 10.17 44.16
N VAL A 8 -3.66 8.91 43.82
CA VAL A 8 -4.47 8.07 42.93
C VAL A 8 -5.85 7.80 43.49
N LYS A 9 -5.98 7.44 44.79
CA LYS A 9 -7.29 7.26 45.45
C LYS A 9 -8.14 8.52 45.42
N GLN A 10 -7.54 9.68 45.67
CA GLN A 10 -8.23 10.96 45.63
C GLN A 10 -8.68 11.33 44.22
N SER A 11 -7.84 11.10 43.20
CA SER A 11 -8.19 11.30 41.79
C SER A 11 -9.37 10.43 41.39
N LEU A 12 -9.35 9.14 41.75
CA LEU A 12 -10.48 8.23 41.50
C LEU A 12 -11.77 8.67 42.20
N ALA A 13 -11.70 9.11 43.46
CA ALA A 13 -12.87 9.62 44.17
C ALA A 13 -13.49 10.86 43.49
N THR A 14 -12.65 11.77 42.97
CA THR A 14 -13.12 12.95 42.22
C THR A 14 -13.80 12.56 40.90
N LEU A 15 -13.25 11.56 40.20
CA LEU A 15 -13.87 11.01 38.99
C LEU A 15 -15.27 10.46 39.24
N TRP A 16 -15.46 9.77 40.39
CA TRP A 16 -16.76 9.23 40.78
C TRP A 16 -17.78 10.31 41.20
N ALA A 17 -17.33 11.43 41.76
CA ALA A 17 -18.19 12.52 42.15
C ALA A 17 -18.86 13.21 40.94
N HIS A 18 -18.15 13.29 39.79
CA HIS A 18 -18.64 13.94 38.57
C HIS A 18 -18.61 13.02 37.37
N LYS A 19 -19.25 11.85 37.44
CA LYS A 19 -19.16 10.72 36.50
C LYS A 19 -19.27 11.12 35.03
N LEU A 20 -20.31 11.92 34.67
CA LEU A 20 -20.55 12.27 33.24
C LEU A 20 -19.45 13.16 32.69
N ARG A 21 -19.00 14.18 33.45
CA ARG A 21 -17.95 15.11 33.04
C ARG A 21 -16.60 14.37 32.89
N SER A 22 -16.26 13.55 33.89
CA SER A 22 -15.05 12.75 33.90
C SER A 22 -15.03 11.75 32.73
N PHE A 23 -16.14 11.07 32.48
CA PHE A 23 -16.28 10.15 31.35
C PHE A 23 -16.07 10.86 30.02
N LEU A 24 -16.77 11.98 29.75
CA LEU A 24 -16.67 12.71 28.49
C LEU A 24 -15.23 13.19 28.20
N THR A 25 -14.53 13.61 29.24
CA THR A 25 -13.17 14.14 29.09
C THR A 25 -12.16 13.02 28.88
N MET A 26 -12.24 11.95 29.68
CA MET A 26 -11.39 10.77 29.49
C MET A 26 -11.66 10.11 28.13
N PHE A 27 -12.93 10.08 27.70
CA PHE A 27 -13.33 9.59 26.40
C PHE A 27 -12.69 10.41 25.27
N GLY A 28 -12.63 11.75 25.38
CA GLY A 28 -11.99 12.59 24.37
C GLY A 28 -10.52 12.24 24.13
N ILE A 29 -9.75 11.99 25.20
CA ILE A 29 -8.35 11.57 25.07
C ILE A 29 -8.25 10.12 24.59
N ALA A 30 -9.02 9.21 25.18
CA ALA A 30 -9.03 7.81 24.78
C ALA A 30 -9.40 7.66 23.30
N TRP A 31 -10.39 8.43 22.84
CA TRP A 31 -10.79 8.49 21.44
C TRP A 31 -9.69 9.09 20.56
N GLY A 32 -9.04 10.18 21.01
CA GLY A 32 -7.94 10.80 20.25
C GLY A 32 -6.78 9.87 20.01
N VAL A 33 -6.28 9.20 21.05
CA VAL A 33 -5.21 8.20 20.95
C VAL A 33 -5.70 6.99 20.14
N GLY A 34 -6.91 6.53 20.45
CA GLY A 34 -7.52 5.36 19.85
C GLY A 34 -7.72 5.50 18.36
N SER A 35 -8.34 6.59 17.93
CA SER A 35 -8.61 6.85 16.51
C SER A 35 -7.32 7.04 15.70
N LEU A 36 -6.31 7.73 16.28
CA LEU A 36 -5.01 7.89 15.60
C LEU A 36 -4.36 6.55 15.32
N LEU A 37 -4.23 5.68 16.32
CA LEU A 37 -3.61 4.37 16.17
C LEU A 37 -4.39 3.47 15.20
N LEU A 38 -5.72 3.54 15.26
CA LEU A 38 -6.59 2.74 14.41
C LEU A 38 -6.50 3.18 12.95
N LEU A 39 -6.56 4.48 12.68
CA LEU A 39 -6.46 5.02 11.33
C LEU A 39 -5.08 4.76 10.70
N VAL A 40 -4.00 4.94 11.48
CA VAL A 40 -2.64 4.63 10.98
C VAL A 40 -2.48 3.13 10.76
N GLY A 41 -3.03 2.27 11.64
CA GLY A 41 -2.98 0.82 11.47
C GLY A 41 -3.76 0.32 10.25
N LEU A 42 -4.91 0.92 9.95
CA LEU A 42 -5.68 0.65 8.72
C LEU A 42 -4.95 1.16 7.48
N GLY A 43 -4.38 2.37 7.55
CA GLY A 43 -3.59 2.96 6.47
C GLY A 43 -2.40 2.09 6.09
N GLU A 44 -1.68 1.57 7.07
CA GLU A 44 -0.56 0.64 6.84
C GLU A 44 -1.03 -0.69 6.23
N GLY A 45 -2.17 -1.23 6.65
CA GLY A 45 -2.78 -2.41 6.03
C GLY A 45 -3.12 -2.18 4.56
N PHE A 46 -3.61 -1.01 4.21
CA PHE A 46 -3.87 -0.62 2.83
C PHE A 46 -2.57 -0.45 2.04
N ARG A 47 -1.60 0.27 2.59
CA ARG A 47 -0.28 0.47 1.97
C ARG A 47 0.41 -0.85 1.65
N SER A 48 0.55 -1.73 2.65
CA SER A 48 1.20 -3.03 2.46
C SER A 48 0.44 -3.94 1.49
N GLY A 49 -0.90 -3.86 1.47
CA GLY A 49 -1.74 -4.55 0.49
C GLY A 49 -1.49 -4.08 -0.94
N GLN A 50 -1.39 -2.77 -1.17
CA GLN A 50 -1.07 -2.19 -2.48
C GLN A 50 0.35 -2.50 -2.92
N GLU A 51 1.35 -2.38 -2.04
CA GLU A 51 2.73 -2.75 -2.33
C GLU A 51 2.85 -4.23 -2.72
N ARG A 52 2.14 -5.13 -2.03
CA ARG A 52 2.10 -6.55 -2.37
C ARG A 52 1.43 -6.80 -3.73
N ASN A 53 0.35 -6.11 -4.06
CA ASN A 53 -0.29 -6.23 -5.36
C ASN A 53 0.64 -5.79 -6.49
N LEU A 54 1.36 -4.68 -6.31
CA LEU A 54 2.36 -4.23 -7.27
C LEU A 54 3.53 -5.23 -7.38
N ALA A 55 3.99 -5.78 -6.27
CA ALA A 55 5.04 -6.81 -6.26
C ALA A 55 4.61 -8.10 -7.00
N ASN A 56 3.33 -8.49 -6.90
CA ASN A 56 2.78 -9.65 -7.61
C ASN A 56 2.70 -9.45 -9.13
N LEU A 57 2.62 -8.21 -9.60
CA LEU A 57 2.73 -7.89 -11.04
C LEU A 57 4.17 -8.02 -11.55
N GLY A 58 5.14 -7.93 -10.66
CA GLY A 58 6.58 -7.85 -10.90
C GLY A 58 7.14 -6.51 -10.46
N GLN A 59 8.33 -6.51 -9.88
CA GLN A 59 8.98 -5.29 -9.41
C GLN A 59 9.66 -4.56 -10.57
N ASP A 60 9.46 -3.24 -10.62
CA ASP A 60 10.18 -2.34 -11.53
C ASP A 60 9.96 -2.65 -13.02
N ILE A 61 8.72 -2.98 -13.38
CA ILE A 61 8.34 -3.31 -14.74
C ILE A 61 7.75 -2.09 -15.43
N MET A 62 8.05 -2.00 -16.71
CA MET A 62 7.47 -1.04 -17.61
C MET A 62 6.80 -1.76 -18.79
N PHE A 63 5.65 -1.21 -19.20
CA PHE A 63 4.93 -1.68 -20.37
C PHE A 63 4.87 -0.54 -21.37
N MET A 64 5.07 -0.85 -22.62
CA MET A 64 4.89 0.08 -23.72
C MET A 64 3.92 -0.52 -24.73
N PHE A 65 2.82 0.16 -24.95
CA PHE A 65 1.80 -0.19 -25.93
C PHE A 65 1.86 0.77 -27.12
N PRO A 66 1.50 0.33 -28.34
CA PRO A 66 1.33 1.23 -29.45
C PRO A 66 0.14 2.16 -29.19
N GLY A 67 0.33 3.46 -29.39
CA GLY A 67 -0.71 4.47 -29.27
C GLY A 67 -1.24 4.93 -30.64
N ARG A 68 -1.54 6.22 -30.75
CA ARG A 68 -1.96 6.84 -31.99
C ARG A 68 -1.01 7.99 -32.33
N ILE A 69 -0.46 7.95 -33.53
CA ILE A 69 0.31 9.09 -34.05
C ILE A 69 -0.69 10.21 -34.33
N PRO A 70 -0.64 11.34 -33.61
CA PRO A 70 -1.60 12.44 -33.82
C PRO A 70 -1.44 13.03 -35.21
N ALA A 71 -2.50 13.71 -35.69
CA ALA A 71 -2.43 14.45 -36.91
C ALA A 71 -1.42 15.59 -36.78
N VAL A 72 -0.61 15.82 -37.77
CA VAL A 72 0.28 16.99 -37.82
C VAL A 72 -0.56 18.23 -38.08
N GLU A 73 -0.37 19.29 -37.30
CA GLU A 73 -1.07 20.56 -37.43
C GLU A 73 -0.88 21.13 -38.87
N GLY A 74 -1.98 21.39 -39.57
CA GLY A 74 -1.96 21.78 -40.98
C GLY A 74 -1.97 20.63 -42.02
N SER A 75 -2.00 19.38 -41.58
CA SER A 75 -2.15 18.19 -42.43
C SER A 75 -3.62 17.75 -42.48
N LEU A 76 -4.09 17.34 -43.66
CA LEU A 76 -5.40 16.70 -43.87
C LEU A 76 -5.44 15.25 -43.32
N GLN A 77 -4.31 14.72 -42.81
CA GLN A 77 -4.25 13.37 -42.29
C GLN A 77 -4.75 13.34 -40.83
N SER A 78 -5.81 12.59 -40.60
CA SER A 78 -6.25 12.24 -39.24
C SER A 78 -5.22 11.38 -38.54
N GLY A 79 -5.19 11.44 -37.21
CA GLY A 79 -4.29 10.59 -36.41
C GLY A 79 -4.42 9.10 -36.79
N ARG A 80 -3.32 8.45 -37.06
CA ARG A 80 -3.27 7.05 -37.48
C ARG A 80 -2.85 6.12 -36.34
N PRO A 81 -3.51 4.98 -36.13
CA PRO A 81 -2.98 3.94 -35.29
C PRO A 81 -1.74 3.31 -35.96
N TYR A 82 -0.81 2.84 -35.15
CA TYR A 82 0.30 2.01 -35.61
C TYR A 82 0.47 0.83 -34.65
N ASN A 83 1.15 -0.20 -35.11
CA ASN A 83 1.44 -1.39 -34.33
C ASN A 83 2.93 -1.54 -34.15
N PHE A 84 3.36 -2.06 -32.99
CA PHE A 84 4.73 -2.51 -32.85
C PHE A 84 4.95 -3.78 -33.64
N THR A 85 6.17 -3.92 -34.16
CA THR A 85 6.61 -5.11 -34.87
C THR A 85 7.69 -5.85 -34.08
N TYR A 86 7.90 -7.10 -34.41
CA TYR A 86 8.99 -7.86 -33.83
C TYR A 86 10.35 -7.23 -34.14
N ASP A 87 10.50 -6.59 -35.31
CA ASP A 87 11.69 -5.86 -35.69
C ASP A 87 11.94 -4.60 -34.84
N ASP A 88 10.88 -3.98 -34.30
CA ASP A 88 11.02 -2.91 -33.33
C ASP A 88 11.61 -3.42 -32.01
N TYR A 89 11.14 -4.58 -31.54
CA TYR A 89 11.73 -5.25 -30.38
C TYR A 89 13.22 -5.55 -30.61
N LEU A 90 13.58 -6.12 -31.77
CA LEU A 90 14.98 -6.41 -32.09
C LEU A 90 15.84 -5.15 -32.14
N ALA A 91 15.31 -4.05 -32.71
CA ALA A 91 16.00 -2.77 -32.73
C ALA A 91 16.24 -2.22 -31.32
N ILE A 92 15.25 -2.31 -30.44
CA ILE A 92 15.40 -1.90 -29.04
C ILE A 92 16.43 -2.79 -28.34
N ARG A 93 16.33 -4.11 -28.48
CA ARG A 93 17.25 -5.08 -27.85
C ARG A 93 18.72 -4.82 -28.23
N HIS A 94 18.97 -4.38 -29.44
CA HIS A 94 20.33 -4.10 -29.93
C HIS A 94 20.85 -2.70 -29.60
N GLN A 95 19.98 -1.71 -29.50
CA GLN A 95 20.35 -0.29 -29.37
C GLN A 95 20.24 0.26 -27.96
N ALA A 96 19.27 -0.25 -27.16
CA ALA A 96 18.99 0.29 -25.85
C ALA A 96 20.08 -0.03 -24.83
N ARG A 97 20.48 0.98 -24.05
CA ARG A 97 21.56 0.92 -23.05
C ARG A 97 21.08 0.89 -21.61
N PHE A 98 19.85 1.38 -21.37
CA PHE A 98 19.28 1.50 -20.04
C PHE A 98 18.37 0.33 -19.67
N LEU A 99 18.39 -0.77 -20.44
CA LEU A 99 17.57 -1.95 -20.22
C LEU A 99 18.36 -3.08 -19.56
N ARG A 100 17.78 -3.68 -18.53
CA ARG A 100 18.23 -4.93 -17.93
C ARG A 100 17.66 -6.14 -18.67
N ALA A 101 16.39 -6.07 -19.05
CA ALA A 101 15.67 -7.12 -19.76
C ALA A 101 14.52 -6.52 -20.58
N ILE A 102 14.18 -7.17 -21.69
CA ILE A 102 13.09 -6.78 -22.58
C ILE A 102 12.45 -8.03 -23.19
N SER A 103 11.13 -8.03 -23.29
CA SER A 103 10.37 -9.09 -23.97
C SER A 103 9.24 -8.50 -24.80
N PRO A 104 9.12 -8.88 -26.07
CA PRO A 104 7.91 -8.65 -26.84
C PRO A 104 6.82 -9.56 -26.30
N VAL A 105 5.58 -9.13 -26.36
CA VAL A 105 4.43 -9.94 -25.98
C VAL A 105 3.44 -9.99 -27.14
N LEU A 106 3.13 -11.21 -27.56
CA LEU A 106 2.02 -11.50 -28.46
C LEU A 106 0.89 -12.07 -27.64
N ASN A 107 -0.20 -11.33 -27.48
CA ASN A 107 -1.38 -11.76 -26.72
C ASN A 107 -2.48 -12.20 -27.68
N ARG A 108 -2.98 -13.42 -27.52
CA ARG A 108 -4.13 -13.97 -28.24
C ARG A 108 -5.17 -14.49 -27.24
N GLN A 109 -6.41 -14.01 -27.39
CA GLN A 109 -7.53 -14.40 -26.54
C GLN A 109 -8.51 -15.34 -27.26
N ASP A 110 -8.30 -15.57 -28.55
CA ASP A 110 -9.13 -16.40 -29.42
C ASP A 110 -8.59 -17.84 -29.59
N ILE A 111 -7.62 -18.25 -28.75
CA ILE A 111 -7.03 -19.59 -28.78
C ILE A 111 -7.74 -20.45 -27.74
N ARG A 112 -8.38 -21.53 -28.21
CA ARG A 112 -8.97 -22.54 -27.34
C ARG A 112 -7.93 -23.54 -26.89
N ALA A 113 -7.81 -23.75 -25.60
CA ALA A 113 -6.95 -24.76 -24.99
C ALA A 113 -7.80 -25.98 -24.63
N VAL A 114 -7.38 -27.15 -25.12
CA VAL A 114 -8.09 -28.43 -24.93
C VAL A 114 -7.08 -29.49 -24.47
N SER A 115 -7.38 -30.17 -23.37
CA SER A 115 -6.65 -31.36 -22.96
C SER A 115 -7.53 -32.61 -23.15
N GLU A 116 -7.03 -33.76 -22.82
CA GLU A 116 -7.83 -35.02 -22.80
C GLU A 116 -8.96 -34.95 -21.79
N TYR A 117 -8.88 -34.09 -20.75
CA TYR A 117 -9.79 -34.06 -19.61
C TYR A 117 -10.75 -32.87 -19.61
N GLY A 118 -10.47 -31.87 -20.40
CA GLY A 118 -11.30 -30.67 -20.44
C GLY A 118 -10.79 -29.56 -21.34
N SER A 119 -11.53 -28.47 -21.40
CA SER A 119 -11.17 -27.33 -22.24
C SER A 119 -11.45 -25.99 -21.58
N THR A 120 -10.72 -24.97 -21.98
CA THR A 120 -10.92 -23.60 -21.56
C THR A 120 -10.54 -22.64 -22.68
N ASN A 121 -11.11 -21.44 -22.64
CA ASN A 121 -10.61 -20.31 -23.41
C ASN A 121 -9.68 -19.53 -22.47
N GLY A 122 -8.39 -19.47 -22.80
CA GLY A 122 -7.39 -18.75 -22.01
C GLY A 122 -6.63 -17.75 -22.86
N GLU A 123 -6.04 -16.75 -22.20
CA GLU A 123 -5.11 -15.87 -22.87
C GLU A 123 -3.80 -16.63 -23.13
N VAL A 124 -3.38 -16.70 -24.40
CA VAL A 124 -2.09 -17.27 -24.78
C VAL A 124 -1.10 -16.14 -25.06
N PHE A 125 0.01 -16.18 -24.32
CA PHE A 125 1.09 -15.21 -24.39
C PHE A 125 2.31 -15.85 -25.05
N GLY A 126 2.72 -15.32 -26.21
CA GLY A 126 4.00 -15.59 -26.81
C GLY A 126 5.04 -14.61 -26.27
N VAL A 127 6.04 -15.11 -25.55
CA VAL A 127 7.03 -14.28 -24.86
C VAL A 127 8.43 -14.88 -24.99
N THR A 128 9.47 -14.08 -24.73
CA THR A 128 10.86 -14.58 -24.69
C THR A 128 11.14 -15.30 -23.36
N PRO A 129 12.18 -16.15 -23.31
CA PRO A 129 12.60 -16.79 -22.05
C PRO A 129 12.88 -15.83 -20.91
N GLU A 130 13.37 -14.62 -21.18
CA GLU A 130 13.67 -13.58 -20.20
C GLU A 130 12.41 -13.00 -19.49
N TYR A 131 11.23 -13.32 -19.99
CA TYR A 131 9.97 -12.78 -19.46
C TYR A 131 9.69 -13.18 -18.01
N ASP A 132 10.10 -14.37 -17.60
CA ASP A 132 9.95 -14.83 -16.21
C ASP A 132 10.72 -13.95 -15.22
N HIS A 133 11.89 -13.44 -15.63
CA HIS A 133 12.70 -12.51 -14.84
C HIS A 133 12.12 -11.09 -14.83
N ILE A 134 11.41 -10.70 -15.89
CA ILE A 134 10.74 -9.40 -15.96
C ILE A 134 9.51 -9.41 -15.04
N ARG A 135 8.66 -10.42 -15.21
CA ARG A 135 7.33 -10.50 -14.57
C ARG A 135 7.29 -11.31 -13.27
N THR A 136 8.38 -11.92 -12.84
CA THR A 136 8.41 -12.83 -11.69
C THR A 136 7.31 -13.89 -11.79
N VAL A 137 7.49 -14.83 -12.75
CA VAL A 137 6.54 -15.94 -12.96
C VAL A 137 7.09 -17.19 -12.27
N PRO A 138 6.66 -17.52 -11.04
CA PRO A 138 7.15 -18.69 -10.33
C PRO A 138 6.54 -19.95 -10.96
N VAL A 139 7.39 -20.85 -11.44
CA VAL A 139 6.98 -22.12 -12.05
C VAL A 139 7.33 -23.28 -11.13
N ASN A 140 6.31 -24.03 -10.72
CA ASN A 140 6.43 -25.28 -9.97
C ASN A 140 5.06 -26.02 -9.97
N PRO A 141 4.97 -27.32 -10.31
CA PRO A 141 6.05 -28.17 -10.81
C PRO A 141 6.47 -27.86 -12.24
N GLY A 142 7.62 -28.37 -12.62
CA GLY A 142 8.15 -28.22 -13.97
C GLY A 142 9.16 -27.10 -14.10
N ARG A 143 9.33 -26.59 -15.32
CA ARG A 143 10.28 -25.52 -15.66
C ARG A 143 9.68 -24.47 -16.59
N TRP A 144 10.32 -23.30 -16.61
CA TRP A 144 10.12 -22.31 -17.65
C TRP A 144 10.84 -22.74 -18.93
N PHE A 145 10.43 -22.24 -20.09
CA PHE A 145 11.14 -22.51 -21.36
C PHE A 145 12.42 -21.66 -21.45
N ASN A 146 13.39 -22.21 -22.16
CA ASN A 146 14.72 -21.64 -22.34
C ASN A 146 14.93 -21.12 -23.77
N ASP A 147 16.14 -20.61 -24.05
CA ASP A 147 16.50 -20.11 -25.39
C ASP A 147 16.46 -21.20 -26.45
N GLU A 148 16.80 -22.46 -26.12
CA GLU A 148 16.71 -23.59 -27.06
C GLU A 148 15.24 -23.84 -27.44
N ASP A 149 14.32 -23.86 -26.45
CA ASP A 149 12.90 -24.05 -26.73
C ASP A 149 12.37 -22.95 -27.67
N ASN A 150 12.84 -21.70 -27.48
CA ASN A 150 12.44 -20.58 -28.31
C ASN A 150 13.05 -20.64 -29.73
N ASN A 151 14.35 -20.87 -29.83
CA ASN A 151 15.07 -20.86 -31.10
C ASN A 151 14.68 -22.05 -31.99
N ASP A 152 14.45 -23.23 -31.39
CA ASP A 152 14.00 -24.44 -32.07
C ASP A 152 12.51 -24.45 -32.36
N HIS A 153 11.76 -23.39 -32.03
CA HIS A 153 10.31 -23.29 -32.17
C HIS A 153 9.58 -24.46 -31.53
N ARG A 154 10.06 -24.91 -30.33
CA ARG A 154 9.46 -26.04 -29.64
C ARG A 154 8.04 -25.75 -29.22
N ARG A 155 7.18 -26.75 -29.38
CA ARG A 155 5.76 -26.65 -28.95
C ARG A 155 5.62 -27.01 -27.49
N VAL A 156 6.13 -26.12 -26.62
CA VAL A 156 6.08 -26.26 -25.18
C VAL A 156 5.19 -25.16 -24.59
N ALA A 157 4.50 -25.47 -23.49
CA ALA A 157 3.60 -24.52 -22.83
C ALA A 157 3.80 -24.54 -21.31
N VAL A 158 3.76 -23.35 -20.69
CA VAL A 158 3.66 -23.17 -19.25
C VAL A 158 2.26 -22.65 -18.94
N VAL A 159 1.52 -23.37 -18.09
CA VAL A 159 0.07 -23.16 -17.90
C VAL A 159 -0.16 -22.48 -16.55
N GLY A 160 -0.99 -21.45 -16.54
CA GLY A 160 -1.41 -20.76 -15.32
C GLY A 160 -2.25 -21.65 -14.42
N TRP A 161 -2.07 -21.50 -13.12
CA TRP A 161 -2.70 -22.33 -12.08
C TRP A 161 -4.24 -22.40 -12.21
N GLU A 162 -4.87 -21.29 -12.56
CA GLU A 162 -6.34 -21.21 -12.65
C GLU A 162 -6.92 -22.07 -13.77
N LEU A 163 -6.18 -22.16 -14.87
CA LEU A 163 -6.63 -22.94 -16.05
C LEU A 163 -6.62 -24.44 -15.80
N LEU A 164 -5.80 -24.92 -14.87
CA LEU A 164 -5.70 -26.35 -14.54
C LEU A 164 -7.01 -26.92 -14.03
N LYS A 165 -7.84 -26.13 -13.34
CA LYS A 165 -9.13 -26.58 -12.85
C LYS A 165 -10.04 -27.10 -13.96
N ASN A 166 -9.96 -26.47 -15.13
CA ASN A 166 -10.81 -26.78 -16.27
C ASN A 166 -10.13 -27.69 -17.29
N THR A 167 -8.78 -27.67 -17.34
CA THR A 167 -8.03 -28.47 -18.33
C THR A 167 -7.52 -29.80 -17.77
N PHE A 168 -7.04 -29.83 -16.53
CA PHE A 168 -6.49 -31.02 -15.87
C PHE A 168 -7.06 -31.21 -14.46
N PRO A 169 -8.38 -31.41 -14.31
CA PRO A 169 -9.02 -31.48 -12.99
C PRO A 169 -8.48 -32.63 -12.14
N GLY A 170 -7.72 -32.29 -11.09
CA GLY A 170 -7.13 -33.27 -10.15
C GLY A 170 -6.05 -34.19 -10.75
N ARG A 171 -5.50 -33.85 -11.93
CA ARG A 171 -4.49 -34.66 -12.63
C ARG A 171 -3.20 -33.89 -12.87
N PRO A 172 -2.04 -34.55 -12.94
CA PRO A 172 -0.78 -33.90 -13.29
C PRO A 172 -0.87 -33.36 -14.72
N ALA A 173 -0.53 -32.08 -14.91
CA ALA A 173 -0.52 -31.48 -16.24
C ALA A 173 0.87 -31.54 -16.90
N VAL A 174 1.95 -31.47 -16.13
CA VAL A 174 3.32 -31.50 -16.65
C VAL A 174 3.61 -32.86 -17.31
N GLY A 175 4.20 -32.82 -18.51
CA GLY A 175 4.47 -33.98 -19.35
C GLY A 175 3.28 -34.44 -20.21
N ASN A 176 2.09 -33.87 -20.03
CA ASN A 176 0.91 -34.17 -20.85
C ASN A 176 0.73 -33.18 -22.00
N ALA A 177 0.04 -33.62 -23.04
CA ALA A 177 -0.28 -32.79 -24.18
C ALA A 177 -1.49 -31.89 -23.94
N MET A 178 -1.41 -30.65 -24.45
CA MET A 178 -2.50 -29.69 -24.55
C MET A 178 -2.62 -29.22 -26.00
N LEU A 179 -3.82 -29.22 -26.52
CA LEU A 179 -4.08 -28.69 -27.87
C LEU A 179 -4.42 -27.19 -27.77
N LEU A 180 -3.66 -26.37 -28.47
CA LEU A 180 -3.96 -24.95 -28.68
C LEU A 180 -4.48 -24.79 -30.12
N ASN A 181 -5.77 -24.49 -30.27
CA ASN A 181 -6.45 -24.48 -31.58
C ASN A 181 -6.13 -25.73 -32.45
N GLY A 182 -6.10 -26.93 -31.83
CA GLY A 182 -5.85 -28.18 -32.50
C GLY A 182 -4.35 -28.55 -32.69
N ILE A 183 -3.42 -27.66 -32.35
CA ILE A 183 -2.00 -27.92 -32.40
C ILE A 183 -1.50 -28.42 -31.04
N SER A 184 -0.81 -29.54 -31.01
CA SER A 184 -0.32 -30.16 -29.77
C SER A 184 0.89 -29.42 -29.20
N PHE A 185 0.82 -29.09 -27.90
CA PHE A 185 1.89 -28.55 -27.09
C PHE A 185 2.15 -29.46 -25.88
N GLU A 186 3.37 -29.65 -25.50
CA GLU A 186 3.72 -30.30 -24.24
C GLU A 186 3.69 -29.31 -23.09
N VAL A 187 2.98 -29.63 -22.02
CA VAL A 187 2.98 -28.84 -20.80
C VAL A 187 4.27 -29.13 -20.01
N ILE A 188 5.19 -28.18 -19.95
CA ILE A 188 6.49 -28.33 -19.29
C ILE A 188 6.54 -27.71 -17.88
N GLY A 189 5.56 -26.89 -17.54
CA GLY A 189 5.51 -26.23 -16.23
C GLY A 189 4.16 -25.64 -15.90
N ILE A 190 3.98 -25.38 -14.62
CA ILE A 190 2.77 -24.75 -14.07
C ILE A 190 3.17 -23.51 -13.31
N VAL A 191 2.51 -22.40 -13.62
CA VAL A 191 2.66 -21.17 -12.83
C VAL A 191 2.02 -21.37 -11.47
N GLN A 192 2.78 -21.16 -10.39
CA GLN A 192 2.22 -21.19 -9.03
C GLN A 192 1.17 -20.09 -8.86
N LYS A 193 0.23 -20.34 -7.97
CA LYS A 193 -0.80 -19.35 -7.64
C LYS A 193 -0.17 -18.05 -7.15
N ILE A 194 -0.40 -16.98 -7.88
CA ILE A 194 0.07 -15.62 -7.55
C ILE A 194 -1.14 -14.83 -7.04
N GLY A 195 -1.06 -14.35 -5.78
CA GLY A 195 -2.12 -13.54 -5.19
C GLY A 195 -3.41 -14.31 -4.92
N LYS A 196 -4.51 -13.57 -4.77
CA LYS A 196 -5.85 -14.13 -4.64
C LYS A 196 -6.41 -14.52 -6.01
N GLU A 197 -7.32 -15.51 -6.02
CA GLU A 197 -8.01 -15.97 -7.22
C GLU A 197 -8.73 -14.79 -7.90
N GLY A 198 -8.49 -14.61 -9.21
CA GLY A 198 -9.09 -13.54 -10.02
C GLY A 198 -8.34 -12.18 -10.02
N ASN A 199 -7.37 -11.98 -9.15
CA ASN A 199 -6.66 -10.70 -9.01
C ASN A 199 -5.30 -10.63 -9.72
N ASN A 200 -4.83 -11.74 -10.32
CA ASN A 200 -3.61 -11.74 -11.13
C ASN A 200 -3.86 -12.45 -12.45
N GLY A 201 -3.88 -11.67 -13.55
CA GLY A 201 -4.09 -12.21 -14.89
C GLY A 201 -3.07 -13.30 -15.29
N THR A 202 -1.91 -13.38 -14.64
CA THR A 202 -0.90 -14.42 -14.86
C THR A 202 -1.42 -15.83 -14.53
N ASN A 203 -2.32 -15.95 -13.54
CA ASN A 203 -2.93 -17.22 -13.15
C ASN A 203 -3.82 -17.84 -14.25
N GLY A 204 -4.42 -17.00 -15.11
CA GLY A 204 -5.31 -17.39 -16.21
C GLY A 204 -4.64 -17.42 -17.57
N ARG A 205 -3.30 -17.46 -17.67
CA ARG A 205 -2.55 -17.38 -18.92
C ARG A 205 -1.82 -18.68 -19.25
N ILE A 206 -1.64 -18.88 -20.54
CA ILE A 206 -0.75 -19.91 -21.10
C ILE A 206 0.42 -19.18 -21.74
N PHE A 207 1.63 -19.57 -21.40
CA PHE A 207 2.85 -18.99 -21.95
C PHE A 207 3.51 -19.98 -22.91
N ILE A 208 3.87 -19.52 -24.10
CA ILE A 208 4.60 -20.29 -25.10
C ILE A 208 5.77 -19.46 -25.64
N PRO A 209 6.81 -20.07 -26.20
CA PRO A 209 7.92 -19.33 -26.81
C PRO A 209 7.43 -18.38 -27.91
N VAL A 210 7.98 -17.17 -27.95
CA VAL A 210 7.53 -16.12 -28.89
C VAL A 210 7.71 -16.53 -30.35
N GLU A 211 8.80 -17.23 -30.68
CA GLU A 211 9.03 -17.67 -32.05
C GLU A 211 8.00 -18.73 -32.49
N THR A 212 7.64 -19.65 -31.58
CA THR A 212 6.55 -20.60 -31.81
C THR A 212 5.21 -19.90 -31.99
N MET A 213 4.96 -18.87 -31.18
CA MET A 213 3.74 -18.06 -31.29
C MET A 213 3.63 -17.33 -32.62
N ARG A 214 4.72 -16.69 -33.06
CA ARG A 214 4.81 -15.99 -34.36
C ARG A 214 4.58 -16.92 -35.54
N MET A 215 5.13 -18.12 -35.48
CA MET A 215 4.99 -19.11 -36.52
C MET A 215 3.57 -19.70 -36.62
N LEU A 216 2.98 -20.05 -35.47
CA LEU A 216 1.70 -20.81 -35.45
C LEU A 216 0.48 -19.92 -35.30
N PHE A 217 0.58 -18.82 -34.55
CA PHE A 217 -0.49 -17.94 -34.18
C PHE A 217 -0.15 -16.46 -34.36
N PRO A 218 0.28 -16.02 -35.56
CA PRO A 218 0.65 -14.62 -35.78
C PRO A 218 -0.52 -13.69 -35.49
N LEU A 219 -0.19 -12.50 -35.00
CA LEU A 219 -1.19 -11.43 -34.84
C LEU A 219 -1.58 -10.89 -36.22
N LYS A 220 -2.89 -10.88 -36.47
CA LYS A 220 -3.46 -10.28 -37.67
C LYS A 220 -3.77 -8.81 -37.38
N ALA A 221 -2.81 -7.93 -37.62
CA ALA A 221 -3.01 -6.49 -37.59
C ALA A 221 -3.13 -5.95 -39.00
N GLU A 222 -4.07 -5.02 -39.24
CA GLU A 222 -4.21 -4.41 -40.56
C GLU A 222 -2.89 -3.76 -41.00
N ASN A 223 -2.41 -4.15 -42.17
CA ASN A 223 -1.18 -3.64 -42.81
C ASN A 223 0.12 -3.77 -41.99
N THR A 224 0.19 -4.69 -41.01
CA THR A 224 1.40 -4.89 -40.21
C THR A 224 1.74 -6.37 -40.13
N GLU A 225 2.81 -6.75 -40.82
CA GLU A 225 3.40 -8.09 -40.69
C GLU A 225 4.20 -8.17 -39.36
N ASN A 226 4.24 -9.37 -38.78
CA ASN A 226 4.99 -9.60 -37.52
C ASN A 226 4.60 -8.63 -36.36
N ALA A 227 3.34 -8.23 -36.29
CA ALA A 227 2.87 -7.37 -35.20
C ALA A 227 3.02 -8.05 -33.84
N ILE A 228 3.35 -7.24 -32.83
CA ILE A 228 3.36 -7.63 -31.43
C ILE A 228 2.35 -6.77 -30.66
N SER A 229 1.78 -7.29 -29.58
CA SER A 229 0.75 -6.58 -28.82
C SER A 229 1.34 -5.43 -28.02
N PHE A 230 2.44 -5.66 -27.33
CA PHE A 230 3.14 -4.69 -26.50
C PHE A 230 4.54 -5.20 -26.14
N ILE A 231 5.32 -4.32 -25.52
CA ILE A 231 6.67 -4.62 -25.04
C ILE A 231 6.69 -4.49 -23.52
N ASN A 232 7.20 -5.53 -22.85
CA ASN A 232 7.56 -5.47 -21.45
C ASN A 232 9.06 -5.27 -21.32
N TYR A 233 9.48 -4.38 -20.44
CA TYR A 233 10.88 -4.15 -20.19
C TYR A 233 11.17 -3.77 -18.75
N ARG A 234 12.42 -3.94 -18.36
CA ARG A 234 12.92 -3.60 -17.04
C ARG A 234 14.15 -2.71 -17.19
N PRO A 235 14.19 -1.52 -16.57
CA PRO A 235 15.37 -0.67 -16.57
C PRO A 235 16.50 -1.30 -15.74
N ILE A 236 17.74 -0.85 -15.93
CA ILE A 236 18.89 -1.32 -15.14
C ILE A 236 18.68 -0.97 -13.67
N THR A 237 18.30 0.28 -13.38
CA THR A 237 17.97 0.77 -12.04
C THR A 237 16.63 1.50 -12.03
N LYS A 238 16.01 1.60 -10.84
CA LYS A 238 14.75 2.36 -10.66
C LYS A 238 14.87 3.83 -11.03
N ASP A 239 16.05 4.41 -10.88
CA ASP A 239 16.26 5.83 -11.13
C ASP A 239 16.43 6.13 -12.63
N GLU A 240 16.82 5.11 -13.41
CA GLU A 240 17.00 5.21 -14.86
C GLU A 240 15.72 4.92 -15.66
N HIS A 241 14.57 4.67 -15.00
CA HIS A 241 13.33 4.30 -15.69
C HIS A 241 12.89 5.32 -16.74
N LEU A 242 13.04 6.62 -16.46
CA LEU A 242 12.72 7.69 -17.43
C LEU A 242 13.72 7.72 -18.59
N ALA A 243 15.01 7.46 -18.34
CA ALA A 243 16.01 7.38 -19.39
C ALA A 243 15.73 6.20 -20.32
N ALA A 244 15.42 5.02 -19.75
CA ALA A 244 15.00 3.85 -20.49
C ALA A 244 13.76 4.11 -21.35
N LYS A 245 12.71 4.70 -20.76
CA LYS A 245 11.49 5.08 -21.48
C LYS A 245 11.79 6.00 -22.66
N ASN A 246 12.53 7.09 -22.44
CA ASN A 246 12.87 8.05 -23.48
C ASN A 246 13.72 7.43 -24.59
N GLU A 247 14.65 6.53 -24.25
CA GLU A 247 15.46 5.81 -25.25
C GLU A 247 14.59 4.93 -26.15
N LEU A 248 13.63 4.18 -25.55
CA LEU A 248 12.69 3.35 -26.32
C LEU A 248 11.80 4.21 -27.23
N HIS A 249 11.28 5.32 -26.73
CA HIS A 249 10.51 6.27 -27.53
C HIS A 249 11.31 6.79 -28.72
N GLN A 250 12.56 7.14 -28.54
CA GLN A 250 13.44 7.59 -29.62
C GLN A 250 13.69 6.52 -30.69
N ILE A 251 13.91 5.26 -30.27
CA ILE A 251 14.15 4.16 -31.20
C ILE A 251 12.89 3.91 -32.04
N ILE A 252 11.72 3.77 -31.39
CA ILE A 252 10.45 3.50 -32.05
C ILE A 252 10.05 4.66 -32.98
N ALA A 253 10.09 5.89 -32.48
CA ALA A 253 9.71 7.07 -33.24
C ALA A 253 10.54 7.25 -34.51
N ARG A 254 11.86 6.99 -34.41
CA ARG A 254 12.77 7.01 -35.57
C ARG A 254 12.39 5.97 -36.62
N ARG A 255 12.01 4.76 -36.20
CA ARG A 255 11.63 3.66 -37.10
C ARG A 255 10.28 3.92 -37.79
N HIS A 256 9.33 4.52 -37.07
CA HIS A 256 7.98 4.80 -37.56
C HIS A 256 7.80 6.20 -38.14
N GLY A 257 8.84 7.04 -38.12
CA GLY A 257 8.86 8.37 -38.77
C GLY A 257 7.99 9.43 -38.09
N PHE A 258 8.00 9.49 -36.76
CA PHE A 258 7.29 10.51 -36.00
C PHE A 258 8.17 11.12 -34.87
N ASP A 259 7.72 12.23 -34.27
CA ASP A 259 8.47 12.86 -33.18
C ASP A 259 8.35 12.05 -31.87
N PRO A 260 9.48 11.66 -31.23
CA PRO A 260 9.48 10.92 -29.98
C PRO A 260 8.84 11.66 -28.78
N LYS A 261 8.59 12.96 -28.91
CA LYS A 261 7.90 13.79 -27.89
C LYS A 261 6.38 13.69 -27.93
N LEU A 262 5.82 13.03 -28.91
CA LEU A 262 4.37 12.81 -29.02
C LEU A 262 3.93 11.75 -28.02
N GLU A 263 3.48 12.18 -26.85
CA GLU A 263 3.07 11.30 -25.75
C GLU A 263 1.90 10.38 -26.16
N ASP A 264 0.94 10.88 -26.96
CA ASP A 264 -0.20 10.09 -27.45
C ASP A 264 0.19 8.93 -28.38
N ALA A 265 1.41 8.97 -28.93
CA ALA A 265 1.92 7.89 -29.76
C ALA A 265 2.31 6.64 -28.93
N PHE A 266 2.40 6.76 -27.64
CA PHE A 266 2.79 5.66 -26.74
C PHE A 266 1.78 5.49 -25.62
N GLY A 267 1.43 4.25 -25.34
CA GLY A 267 0.69 3.88 -24.13
C GLY A 267 1.66 3.33 -23.09
N ASP A 268 2.23 4.18 -22.25
CA ASP A 268 3.17 3.75 -21.24
C ASP A 268 2.49 3.42 -19.92
N TRP A 269 2.85 2.27 -19.36
CA TRP A 269 2.52 1.96 -17.97
C TRP A 269 3.80 1.70 -17.19
N ASP A 270 4.19 2.68 -16.40
CA ASP A 270 5.38 2.68 -15.56
C ASP A 270 4.99 2.33 -14.12
N THR A 271 5.31 1.10 -13.68
CA THR A 271 4.99 0.67 -12.32
C THR A 271 5.86 1.37 -11.28
N ILE A 272 7.06 1.85 -11.67
CA ILE A 272 7.99 2.57 -10.78
C ILE A 272 7.40 3.94 -10.44
N GLU A 273 6.96 4.68 -11.46
CA GLU A 273 6.32 5.97 -11.27
C GLU A 273 5.00 5.84 -10.50
N ASN A 274 4.19 4.85 -10.84
CA ASN A 274 2.94 4.58 -10.13
C ASN A 274 3.19 4.24 -8.65
N SER A 275 4.21 3.43 -8.34
CA SER A 275 4.60 3.14 -6.96
C SER A 275 5.05 4.40 -6.21
N LYS A 276 5.83 5.27 -6.86
CA LYS A 276 6.24 6.57 -6.29
C LYS A 276 5.04 7.49 -6.04
N ARG A 277 4.06 7.54 -6.97
CA ARG A 277 2.82 8.33 -6.80
C ARG A 277 1.97 7.81 -5.64
N VAL A 278 1.78 6.50 -5.58
CA VAL A 278 1.05 5.84 -4.49
C VAL A 278 1.76 6.11 -3.16
N GLY A 279 3.09 5.99 -3.10
CA GLY A 279 3.88 6.35 -1.91
C GLY A 279 3.62 7.78 -1.43
N LYS A 280 3.65 8.78 -2.34
CA LYS A 280 3.36 10.18 -1.99
C LYS A 280 1.94 10.38 -1.44
N ILE A 281 0.96 9.63 -1.96
CA ILE A 281 -0.43 9.67 -1.44
C ILE A 281 -0.45 9.16 0.01
N PHE A 282 0.25 8.06 0.30
CA PHE A 282 0.36 7.54 1.67
C PHE A 282 1.08 8.51 2.61
N ASP A 283 2.19 9.10 2.16
CA ASP A 283 2.91 10.11 2.95
C ASP A 283 2.00 11.31 3.29
N ALA A 284 1.22 11.79 2.31
CA ALA A 284 0.25 12.86 2.53
C ALA A 284 -0.87 12.45 3.47
N MET A 285 -1.37 11.21 3.36
CA MET A 285 -2.38 10.66 4.26
C MET A 285 -1.86 10.53 5.70
N ASP A 286 -0.63 10.02 5.88
CA ASP A 286 0.01 9.90 7.19
C ASP A 286 0.18 11.28 7.86
N TRP A 287 0.60 12.28 7.09
CA TRP A 287 0.69 13.65 7.57
C TRP A 287 -0.69 14.21 7.98
N PHE A 288 -1.71 14.02 7.15
CA PHE A 288 -3.08 14.45 7.44
C PHE A 288 -3.62 13.80 8.71
N LEU A 289 -3.47 12.48 8.84
CA LEU A 289 -3.89 11.72 10.02
C LEU A 289 -3.13 12.17 11.28
N GLY A 290 -1.85 12.49 11.14
CA GLY A 290 -1.03 13.07 12.21
C GLY A 290 -1.59 14.41 12.71
N VAL A 291 -1.96 15.31 11.79
CA VAL A 291 -2.58 16.60 12.13
C VAL A 291 -3.92 16.40 12.83
N VAL A 292 -4.79 15.53 12.32
CA VAL A 292 -6.09 15.20 12.94
C VAL A 292 -5.87 14.62 14.35
N GLY A 293 -4.87 13.76 14.52
CA GLY A 293 -4.49 13.20 15.82
C GLY A 293 -4.06 14.29 16.82
N VAL A 294 -3.24 15.23 16.41
CA VAL A 294 -2.80 16.35 17.24
C VAL A 294 -3.99 17.23 17.65
N VAL A 295 -4.89 17.55 16.73
CA VAL A 295 -6.09 18.36 17.01
C VAL A 295 -7.02 17.65 18.01
N THR A 296 -7.27 16.36 17.82
CA THR A 296 -8.10 15.56 18.73
C THR A 296 -7.49 15.45 20.13
N LEU A 297 -6.16 15.26 20.23
CA LEU A 297 -5.46 15.27 21.51
C LEU A 297 -5.49 16.65 22.19
N ALA A 298 -5.37 17.73 21.44
CA ALA A 298 -5.49 19.08 21.95
C ALA A 298 -6.89 19.35 22.53
N LEU A 299 -7.96 18.91 21.86
CA LEU A 299 -9.32 18.97 22.38
C LEU A 299 -9.49 18.15 23.67
N GLY A 300 -8.92 16.96 23.73
CA GLY A 300 -8.87 16.14 24.93
C GLY A 300 -8.13 16.83 26.09
N ALA A 301 -6.99 17.48 25.81
CA ALA A 301 -6.21 18.24 26.77
C ALA A 301 -7.00 19.43 27.36
N ILE A 302 -7.74 20.18 26.52
CA ILE A 302 -8.64 21.25 26.97
C ILE A 302 -9.70 20.71 27.92
N GLY A 303 -10.24 19.53 27.63
CA GLY A 303 -11.16 18.84 28.52
C GLY A 303 -10.55 18.57 29.90
N ILE A 304 -9.30 18.06 29.98
CA ILE A 304 -8.62 17.84 31.26
C ILE A 304 -8.39 19.18 32.00
N ILE A 305 -7.92 20.20 31.28
CA ILE A 305 -7.75 21.55 31.88
C ILE A 305 -9.04 21.99 32.55
N ASN A 306 -10.18 21.85 31.90
CA ASN A 306 -11.48 22.25 32.45
C ASN A 306 -11.85 21.47 33.71
N ILE A 307 -11.64 20.13 33.71
CA ILE A 307 -11.91 19.33 34.94
C ILE A 307 -10.99 19.73 36.07
N MET A 308 -9.70 19.88 35.78
CA MET A 308 -8.72 20.24 36.79
C MET A 308 -8.97 21.63 37.37
N LEU A 309 -9.40 22.61 36.56
CA LEU A 309 -9.79 23.94 37.04
C LEU A 309 -10.99 23.87 37.97
N VAL A 310 -12.00 23.08 37.64
CA VAL A 310 -13.15 22.87 38.53
C VAL A 310 -12.71 22.18 39.83
N SER A 311 -11.87 21.14 39.74
CA SER A 311 -11.32 20.47 40.93
C SER A 311 -10.53 21.43 41.83
N VAL A 312 -9.76 22.35 41.26
CA VAL A 312 -9.02 23.41 41.99
C VAL A 312 -10.01 24.37 42.69
N THR A 313 -11.10 24.81 42.03
CA THR A 313 -12.09 25.70 42.62
C THR A 313 -12.87 25.03 43.76
N GLU A 314 -13.28 23.78 43.58
CA GLU A 314 -13.98 23.02 44.65
C GLU A 314 -13.12 22.77 45.90
N ARG A 315 -11.79 22.69 45.72
CA ARG A 315 -10.82 22.43 46.79
C ARG A 315 -10.08 23.70 47.25
N THR A 316 -10.56 24.89 46.90
CA THR A 316 -9.90 26.17 47.21
C THR A 316 -9.64 26.31 48.72
N LYS A 317 -10.61 26.01 49.58
CA LYS A 317 -10.46 26.07 51.06
C LYS A 317 -9.39 25.07 51.54
N GLU A 318 -9.35 23.85 51.02
CA GLU A 318 -8.38 22.83 51.38
C GLU A 318 -6.95 23.26 50.99
N ILE A 319 -6.79 23.85 49.78
CA ILE A 319 -5.50 24.39 49.32
C ILE A 319 -5.03 25.54 50.20
N GLY A 320 -5.96 26.45 50.52
CA GLY A 320 -5.69 27.57 51.43
C GLY A 320 -5.23 27.12 52.82
N LEU A 321 -5.91 26.14 53.42
CA LEU A 321 -5.56 25.56 54.71
C LEU A 321 -4.15 24.90 54.65
N ARG A 322 -3.86 24.11 53.65
CA ARG A 322 -2.52 23.51 53.49
C ARG A 322 -1.40 24.55 53.38
N LYS A 323 -1.63 25.61 52.64
CA LYS A 323 -0.67 26.71 52.49
C LYS A 323 -0.51 27.50 53.81
N ALA A 324 -1.58 27.72 54.57
CA ALA A 324 -1.52 28.34 55.88
C ALA A 324 -0.73 27.46 56.89
N LEU A 325 -0.78 26.13 56.74
CA LEU A 325 -0.02 25.17 57.53
C LEU A 325 1.44 24.94 57.00
N GLY A 326 1.91 25.76 56.03
CA GLY A 326 3.29 25.75 55.56
C GLY A 326 3.57 24.96 54.29
N ALA A 327 2.54 24.51 53.54
CA ALA A 327 2.79 23.88 52.26
C ALA A 327 3.38 24.85 51.23
N THR A 328 4.51 24.45 50.59
CA THR A 328 5.16 25.29 49.58
C THR A 328 4.38 25.28 48.25
N HIS A 329 4.58 26.33 47.44
CA HIS A 329 4.02 26.40 46.09
C HIS A 329 4.36 25.15 45.25
N ARG A 330 5.60 24.66 45.40
CA ARG A 330 6.08 23.49 44.71
C ARG A 330 5.32 22.21 45.08
N ASN A 331 4.97 22.07 46.38
CA ASN A 331 4.22 20.89 46.83
C ASN A 331 2.79 20.87 46.26
N ILE A 332 2.13 22.02 46.22
CA ILE A 332 0.79 22.13 45.61
C ILE A 332 0.86 21.90 44.08
N LEU A 333 1.82 22.55 43.42
CA LEU A 333 2.01 22.38 41.97
C LEU A 333 2.27 20.93 41.61
N THR A 334 3.21 20.25 42.30
CA THR A 334 3.53 18.85 42.05
C THR A 334 2.33 17.93 42.25
N GLN A 335 1.53 18.18 43.33
CA GLN A 335 0.35 17.38 43.59
C GLN A 335 -0.65 17.45 42.43
N PHE A 336 -1.07 18.66 42.02
CA PHE A 336 -2.06 18.83 40.95
C PHE A 336 -1.51 18.42 39.58
N PHE A 337 -0.18 18.61 39.35
CA PHE A 337 0.45 18.14 38.14
C PHE A 337 0.42 16.60 38.00
N ILE A 338 0.74 15.88 39.09
CA ILE A 338 0.69 14.41 39.12
C ILE A 338 -0.76 13.93 38.92
N GLU A 339 -1.74 14.64 39.50
CA GLU A 339 -3.19 14.33 39.34
C GLU A 339 -3.59 14.45 37.84
N GLY A 340 -3.22 15.52 37.17
CA GLY A 340 -3.49 15.73 35.74
C GLY A 340 -2.74 14.72 34.85
N ALA A 341 -1.47 14.46 35.15
CA ALA A 341 -0.66 13.46 34.43
C ALA A 341 -1.24 12.05 34.57
N PHE A 342 -1.70 11.69 35.78
CA PHE A 342 -2.36 10.40 36.01
C PHE A 342 -3.65 10.27 35.19
N LEU A 343 -4.50 11.29 35.16
CA LEU A 343 -5.73 11.29 34.37
C LEU A 343 -5.45 11.13 32.87
N THR A 344 -4.45 11.83 32.37
CA THR A 344 -4.03 11.74 30.97
C THR A 344 -3.49 10.34 30.64
N ALA A 345 -2.60 9.83 31.47
CA ALA A 345 -2.00 8.52 31.26
C ALA A 345 -3.03 7.39 31.34
N PHE A 346 -3.96 7.49 32.28
CA PHE A 346 -5.05 6.51 32.44
C PHE A 346 -6.00 6.52 31.25
N SER A 347 -6.44 7.71 30.82
CA SER A 347 -7.31 7.85 29.64
C SER A 347 -6.64 7.41 28.34
N GLY A 348 -5.38 7.80 28.16
CA GLY A 348 -4.60 7.37 27.00
C GLY A 348 -4.30 5.86 26.99
N GLY A 349 -4.06 5.27 28.18
CA GLY A 349 -3.91 3.83 28.36
C GLY A 349 -5.16 3.05 27.96
N ILE A 350 -6.34 3.54 28.32
CA ILE A 350 -7.62 2.96 27.86
C ILE A 350 -7.73 3.05 26.34
N GLY A 351 -7.47 4.20 25.75
CA GLY A 351 -7.50 4.40 24.29
C GLY A 351 -6.54 3.47 23.55
N LEU A 352 -5.31 3.34 24.04
CA LEU A 352 -4.30 2.43 23.51
C LEU A 352 -4.77 0.97 23.56
N THR A 353 -5.28 0.53 24.73
CA THR A 353 -5.73 -0.85 24.92
C THR A 353 -6.91 -1.20 24.02
N ILE A 354 -7.90 -0.30 23.92
CA ILE A 354 -9.05 -0.50 23.04
C ILE A 354 -8.60 -0.56 21.57
N SER A 355 -7.69 0.30 21.16
CA SER A 355 -7.19 0.29 19.78
C SER A 355 -6.41 -0.98 19.44
N ILE A 356 -5.55 -1.44 20.34
CA ILE A 356 -4.84 -2.71 20.18
C ILE A 356 -5.84 -3.86 20.06
N ALA A 357 -6.82 -3.93 20.95
CA ALA A 357 -7.84 -4.96 20.93
C ALA A 357 -8.66 -4.92 19.63
N PHE A 358 -9.03 -3.74 19.16
CA PHE A 358 -9.82 -3.57 17.94
C PHE A 358 -9.01 -3.93 16.68
N VAL A 359 -7.76 -3.47 16.57
CA VAL A 359 -6.88 -3.81 15.44
C VAL A 359 -6.60 -5.32 15.41
N THR A 360 -6.36 -5.95 16.56
CA THR A 360 -6.16 -7.41 16.63
C THR A 360 -7.42 -8.20 16.28
N LEU A 361 -8.59 -7.69 16.63
CA LEU A 361 -9.88 -8.28 16.23
C LEU A 361 -10.10 -8.17 14.72
N LEU A 362 -9.86 -7.00 14.14
CA LEU A 362 -9.95 -6.79 12.69
C LEU A 362 -8.96 -7.66 11.92
N ALA A 363 -7.76 -7.87 12.47
CA ALA A 363 -6.74 -8.72 11.84
C ALA A 363 -7.14 -10.21 11.74
N GLN A 364 -8.16 -10.66 12.49
CA GLN A 364 -8.72 -12.02 12.37
C GLN A 364 -9.71 -12.16 11.22
N LEU A 365 -10.23 -11.06 10.70
CA LEU A 365 -11.15 -11.08 9.56
C LEU A 365 -10.34 -11.22 8.25
N PRO A 366 -10.91 -11.90 7.24
CA PRO A 366 -10.28 -11.97 5.94
C PRO A 366 -10.13 -10.56 5.36
N ALA A 367 -8.92 -10.16 5.05
CA ALA A 367 -8.65 -8.84 4.49
C ALA A 367 -9.32 -8.72 3.11
N PRO A 368 -9.99 -7.59 2.80
CA PRO A 368 -10.53 -7.31 1.48
C PRO A 368 -9.43 -7.31 0.40
N GLU A 369 -9.84 -7.41 -0.86
CA GLU A 369 -8.90 -7.29 -1.98
C GLU A 369 -8.16 -5.94 -1.94
N GLY A 370 -6.85 -5.97 -2.15
CA GLY A 370 -6.02 -4.76 -2.10
C GLY A 370 -5.62 -4.28 -0.70
N PHE A 371 -6.05 -4.99 0.35
CA PHE A 371 -5.67 -4.70 1.74
C PHE A 371 -4.89 -5.87 2.33
N ASP A 372 -4.01 -5.54 3.26
CA ASP A 372 -3.43 -6.48 4.22
C ASP A 372 -4.15 -6.36 5.57
N THR A 373 -3.90 -7.31 6.45
CA THR A 373 -4.41 -7.25 7.82
C THR A 373 -3.87 -5.99 8.52
N PRO A 374 -4.74 -5.18 9.14
CA PRO A 374 -4.31 -4.00 9.88
C PRO A 374 -3.28 -4.39 10.96
N ARG A 375 -2.25 -3.58 11.12
CA ARG A 375 -1.23 -3.80 12.13
C ARG A 375 -0.84 -2.50 12.80
N ILE A 376 -0.47 -2.58 14.07
CA ILE A 376 0.04 -1.42 14.79
C ILE A 376 1.51 -1.22 14.38
N VAL A 377 1.78 -0.04 13.83
CA VAL A 377 3.13 0.36 13.48
C VAL A 377 3.84 0.87 14.74
N PRO A 378 5.00 0.31 15.15
CA PRO A 378 5.67 0.72 16.37
C PRO A 378 6.01 2.21 16.43
N SER A 379 6.40 2.82 15.31
CA SER A 379 6.66 4.26 15.21
C SER A 379 5.42 5.10 15.53
N SER A 380 4.24 4.71 15.05
CA SER A 380 2.98 5.41 15.33
C SER A 380 2.59 5.32 16.80
N ALA A 381 2.82 4.16 17.43
CA ALA A 381 2.59 3.98 18.86
C ALA A 381 3.51 4.91 19.68
N VAL A 382 4.79 5.02 19.31
CA VAL A 382 5.74 5.94 19.96
C VAL A 382 5.28 7.40 19.79
N VAL A 383 4.89 7.81 18.58
CA VAL A 383 4.37 9.17 18.34
C VAL A 383 3.11 9.43 19.16
N ALA A 384 2.18 8.49 19.22
CA ALA A 384 0.96 8.63 20.04
C ALA A 384 1.29 8.78 21.54
N ILE A 385 2.22 8.00 22.07
CA ILE A 385 2.66 8.08 23.47
C ILE A 385 3.34 9.43 23.76
N LEU A 386 4.24 9.89 22.88
CA LEU A 386 4.91 11.18 23.02
C LEU A 386 3.93 12.35 22.95
N SER A 387 3.00 12.30 22.01
CA SER A 387 1.94 13.31 21.88
C SER A 387 1.02 13.33 23.11
N LEU A 388 0.68 12.16 23.65
CA LEU A 388 -0.10 12.03 24.88
C LEU A 388 0.67 12.59 26.08
N ALA A 389 1.96 12.32 26.21
CA ALA A 389 2.80 12.87 27.26
C ALA A 389 2.87 14.39 27.20
N LEU A 390 3.05 14.96 26.01
CA LEU A 390 3.03 16.40 25.79
C LEU A 390 1.68 17.01 26.15
N ALA A 391 0.59 16.42 25.70
CA ALA A 391 -0.77 16.85 26.04
C ALA A 391 -1.00 16.81 27.56
N GLY A 392 -0.54 15.77 28.25
CA GLY A 392 -0.60 15.63 29.69
C GLY A 392 0.19 16.69 30.45
N ILE A 393 1.38 17.05 29.97
CA ILE A 393 2.18 18.12 30.56
C ILE A 393 1.44 19.46 30.43
N VAL A 394 0.95 19.79 29.25
CA VAL A 394 0.23 21.06 29.00
C VAL A 394 -1.06 21.10 29.82
N ALA A 395 -1.84 20.02 29.79
CA ALA A 395 -3.13 19.94 30.49
C ALA A 395 -2.97 19.98 32.04
N GLY A 396 -1.90 19.38 32.57
CA GLY A 396 -1.67 19.36 34.03
C GLY A 396 -0.98 20.62 34.55
N LEU A 397 -0.08 21.25 33.77
CA LEU A 397 0.73 22.37 34.27
C LEU A 397 -0.08 23.66 34.52
N TYR A 398 -0.99 23.99 33.62
CA TYR A 398 -1.79 25.24 33.74
C TYR A 398 -2.69 25.26 34.99
N PRO A 399 -3.54 24.26 35.29
CA PRO A 399 -4.33 24.20 36.49
C PRO A 399 -3.49 24.09 37.78
N ALA A 400 -2.41 23.30 37.72
CA ALA A 400 -1.49 23.15 38.86
C ALA A 400 -0.82 24.48 39.24
N ARG A 401 -0.42 25.28 38.26
CA ARG A 401 0.13 26.61 38.50
C ARG A 401 -0.93 27.55 39.11
N LYS A 402 -2.15 27.51 38.60
CA LYS A 402 -3.26 28.32 39.17
C LYS A 402 -3.55 27.94 40.63
N ALA A 403 -3.60 26.64 40.96
CA ALA A 403 -3.75 26.16 42.32
C ALA A 403 -2.57 26.60 43.24
N ALA A 404 -1.34 26.51 42.74
CA ALA A 404 -0.15 26.88 43.49
C ALA A 404 -0.07 28.41 43.80
N LEU A 405 -0.63 29.25 42.93
CA LEU A 405 -0.62 30.71 43.10
C LEU A 405 -1.74 31.27 44.00
N LEU A 406 -2.73 30.46 44.38
CA LEU A 406 -3.86 30.90 45.22
C LEU A 406 -3.37 31.50 46.56
N PRO A 407 -3.73 32.76 46.93
CA PRO A 407 -3.37 33.35 48.22
C PRO A 407 -4.15 32.65 49.35
N PRO A 408 -3.51 32.27 50.48
CA PRO A 408 -4.15 31.58 51.59
C PRO A 408 -5.33 32.39 52.18
N VAL A 409 -5.17 33.71 52.24
CA VAL A 409 -6.20 34.62 52.81
C VAL A 409 -7.45 34.62 51.94
N GLU A 410 -7.32 34.74 50.63
CA GLU A 410 -8.46 34.70 49.69
C GLU A 410 -9.14 33.35 49.67
N ALA A 411 -8.36 32.27 49.72
CA ALA A 411 -8.84 30.90 49.70
C ALA A 411 -9.68 30.54 50.93
N LEU A 412 -9.41 31.14 52.11
CA LEU A 412 -10.12 30.92 53.34
C LEU A 412 -11.33 31.90 53.53
N ARG A 413 -11.36 32.99 52.74
CA ARG A 413 -12.42 34.01 52.80
C ARG A 413 -13.62 33.69 51.87
N GLN A 414 -13.47 32.79 50.92
CA GLN A 414 -14.58 32.36 50.06
C GLN A 414 -15.61 31.56 50.89
N GLU A 415 -16.84 32.08 51.01
CA GLU A 415 -18.01 31.39 51.57
C GLU A 415 -18.51 30.28 50.64
#